data_601bf410342f4c4ef6728aa20173ba5f
#
_entry.id   601bf410342f4c4ef6728aa20173ba5f
#
_cell.length_a   1.000
_cell.length_b   1.000
_cell.length_c   1.000
_cell.angle_alpha   90.00
_cell.angle_beta   90.00
_cell.angle_gamma   90.00
#
_symmetry.space_group_name_H-M   'P 1'
#
loop_
_entity.id
_entity.type
_entity.pdbx_description
1 polymer ?
#
loop_
_entity_poly.entity_id
_entity_poly.type
_entity_poly.pdbx_seq_one_letter_code
_entity_poly.pdbx_strand_id
1 'polypeptide(L)'
;MRLIPALLAACSLAACSSGLPPTAENGTENGTTAVNRTAPAATLQAPANATQEAPPNGTLEPLDPPAPGQPGSLPDDRTPVREAKFTPDSAQGAANVVQTYYALIESGRTDQAWALWSDGGKASGGDARAFTARFAPYSEYHANIGAPGRIEAGAGQRYVTVPVQAYGRIKATGKPFHQLGEVTLHRAGEIDGATPEQRQWRIRAIKFRSDPGKPAQ
;
A
#
# COMPACT_ATOMS: atom_id res chain seq x y z
N MET A 1 46.89 23.59 20.20
CA MET A 1 46.41 23.96 21.54
C MET A 1 45.25 24.91 21.40
N ARG A 2 44.02 24.47 21.45
CA ARG A 2 42.81 25.24 21.77
C ARG A 2 41.76 24.31 22.34
N LEU A 3 41.40 24.60 23.59
CA LEU A 3 40.53 23.86 24.46
C LEU A 3 39.05 24.03 24.07
N ILE A 4 38.30 22.95 24.22
CA ILE A 4 36.86 22.83 24.11
C ILE A 4 36.26 23.03 25.52
N PRO A 5 35.17 23.77 25.72
CA PRO A 5 34.35 23.60 26.91
C PRO A 5 33.14 22.71 26.67
N ALA A 6 32.98 21.74 27.55
CA ALA A 6 31.79 20.90 27.68
C ALA A 6 30.65 21.72 28.27
N LEU A 7 29.43 21.55 27.74
CA LEU A 7 28.20 22.06 28.32
C LEU A 7 27.31 20.85 28.70
N LEU A 8 27.21 20.59 29.99
CA LEU A 8 26.21 19.69 30.58
C LEU A 8 24.87 20.43 30.63
N ALA A 9 23.81 19.83 30.08
CA ALA A 9 22.44 20.22 30.37
C ALA A 9 21.70 19.00 30.97
N ALA A 10 21.37 19.12 32.25
CA ALA A 10 20.48 18.22 32.96
C ALA A 10 19.04 18.54 32.61
N CYS A 11 18.22 17.56 32.25
CA CYS A 11 16.78 17.70 32.14
C CYS A 11 16.06 16.70 33.05
N SER A 12 15.19 17.25 33.84
CA SER A 12 14.42 16.74 34.96
C SER A 12 13.35 15.71 34.54
N LEU A 13 13.20 14.67 35.36
CA LEU A 13 12.04 13.77 35.38
C LEU A 13 10.81 14.51 35.92
N ALA A 14 9.70 14.41 35.18
CA ALA A 14 8.37 14.66 35.71
C ALA A 14 7.54 13.38 35.62
N ALA A 15 7.22 12.79 36.75
CA ALA A 15 6.26 11.70 36.92
C ALA A 15 4.85 12.32 37.09
N CYS A 16 3.86 11.78 36.38
CA CYS A 16 2.42 11.94 36.70
C CYS A 16 1.75 10.59 36.47
N SER A 17 1.42 9.98 37.45
CA SER A 17 0.29 9.57 38.27
C SER A 17 -0.97 9.12 37.51
N SER A 18 -1.25 7.86 37.74
CA SER A 18 -2.45 7.03 37.71
C SER A 18 -3.83 7.73 37.71
N GLY A 19 -4.73 7.21 36.88
CA GLY A 19 -6.18 7.39 37.02
C GLY A 19 -6.93 6.25 36.36
N LEU A 20 -7.35 5.25 37.15
CA LEU A 20 -8.33 4.22 36.81
C LEU A 20 -9.75 4.78 37.02
N PRO A 21 -10.70 4.55 36.09
CA PRO A 21 -12.13 4.73 36.42
C PRO A 21 -12.76 3.42 36.92
N PRO A 22 -13.85 3.54 37.70
CA PRO A 22 -14.41 2.45 38.47
C PRO A 22 -15.40 1.57 37.67
N THR A 23 -15.44 0.32 38.11
CA THR A 23 -16.43 -0.71 37.83
C THR A 23 -17.81 -0.29 38.32
N ALA A 24 -18.84 -0.50 37.52
CA ALA A 24 -20.25 -0.54 37.97
C ALA A 24 -20.86 -1.88 37.55
N GLU A 25 -21.07 -2.72 38.54
CA GLU A 25 -22.02 -3.84 38.50
C GLU A 25 -23.44 -3.32 38.65
N ASN A 26 -24.37 -3.95 38.00
CA ASN A 26 -25.72 -4.36 38.41
C ASN A 26 -26.51 -4.70 37.10
N GLY A 27 -27.29 -5.73 37.00
CA GLY A 27 -28.02 -6.59 37.92
C GLY A 27 -29.05 -7.35 37.11
N THR A 28 -29.27 -8.53 37.51
CA THR A 28 -30.20 -9.58 37.17
C THR A 28 -31.62 -9.10 36.80
N GLU A 29 -32.29 -9.68 35.78
CA GLU A 29 -33.43 -10.60 35.94
C GLU A 29 -34.12 -10.98 34.61
N ASN A 30 -34.19 -12.26 34.38
CA ASN A 30 -35.34 -13.15 34.13
C ASN A 30 -36.48 -12.69 33.18
N GLY A 31 -36.74 -13.50 32.17
CA GLY A 31 -37.97 -13.46 31.38
C GLY A 31 -38.02 -14.50 30.26
N THR A 32 -38.30 -15.72 30.63
CA THR A 32 -38.69 -16.85 29.75
C THR A 32 -39.94 -16.51 28.95
N THR A 33 -39.94 -16.61 27.61
CA THR A 33 -41.09 -17.15 26.85
C THR A 33 -40.66 -17.62 25.48
N ALA A 34 -40.64 -18.93 25.29
CA ALA A 34 -40.54 -19.62 24.01
C ALA A 34 -41.85 -19.38 23.21
N VAL A 35 -41.73 -18.86 21.99
CA VAL A 35 -42.82 -19.03 21.01
C VAL A 35 -42.21 -19.55 19.71
N ASN A 36 -42.40 -20.81 19.52
CA ASN A 36 -42.16 -21.58 18.31
C ASN A 36 -43.08 -21.04 17.20
N ARG A 37 -42.55 -20.42 16.15
CA ARG A 37 -43.28 -20.21 14.88
C ARG A 37 -42.43 -20.67 13.72
N THR A 38 -42.76 -21.84 13.27
CA THR A 38 -42.43 -22.39 11.96
C THR A 38 -42.96 -21.39 10.89
N ALA A 39 -42.06 -20.81 10.13
CA ALA A 39 -42.38 -20.04 8.92
C ALA A 39 -41.86 -20.81 7.70
N PRO A 40 -42.61 -20.90 6.60
CA PRO A 40 -42.29 -21.70 5.43
C PRO A 40 -41.15 -21.04 4.63
N ALA A 41 -40.31 -21.92 4.04
CA ALA A 41 -39.24 -21.56 3.14
C ALA A 41 -39.78 -20.79 1.93
N ALA A 42 -39.49 -19.49 1.88
CA ALA A 42 -39.68 -18.70 0.68
C ALA A 42 -38.47 -18.86 -0.23
N THR A 43 -38.67 -19.52 -1.36
CA THR A 43 -37.74 -19.59 -2.48
C THR A 43 -37.48 -18.16 -2.97
N LEU A 44 -36.31 -17.61 -2.67
CA LEU A 44 -35.85 -16.37 -3.25
C LEU A 44 -35.41 -16.60 -4.70
N GLN A 45 -36.31 -16.38 -5.60
CA GLN A 45 -36.04 -16.23 -7.03
C GLN A 45 -35.26 -14.94 -7.22
N ALA A 46 -34.02 -15.03 -7.70
CA ALA A 46 -33.21 -13.88 -8.08
C ALA A 46 -33.94 -13.10 -9.21
N PRO A 47 -34.11 -11.79 -9.11
CA PRO A 47 -34.57 -11.01 -10.24
C PRO A 47 -33.46 -10.90 -11.28
N ALA A 48 -33.67 -11.52 -12.44
CA ALA A 48 -32.92 -11.22 -13.65
C ALA A 48 -33.33 -9.82 -14.14
N ASN A 49 -32.36 -9.09 -14.66
CA ASN A 49 -32.46 -7.73 -15.22
C ASN A 49 -32.60 -6.60 -14.22
N ALA A 50 -31.49 -6.25 -13.56
CA ALA A 50 -31.22 -4.88 -13.23
C ALA A 50 -30.69 -4.17 -14.48
N THR A 51 -31.56 -3.49 -15.20
CA THR A 51 -31.18 -2.44 -16.15
C THR A 51 -30.34 -1.45 -15.34
N GLN A 52 -29.06 -1.33 -15.70
CA GLN A 52 -28.15 -0.37 -15.08
C GLN A 52 -28.64 1.02 -15.49
N GLU A 53 -29.47 1.60 -14.64
CA GLU A 53 -29.92 2.98 -14.76
C GLU A 53 -28.69 3.88 -14.59
N ALA A 54 -28.40 4.71 -15.59
CA ALA A 54 -27.30 5.66 -15.53
C ALA A 54 -27.46 6.54 -14.27
N PRO A 55 -26.39 6.77 -13.48
CA PRO A 55 -26.50 7.52 -12.25
C PRO A 55 -26.96 8.96 -12.52
N PRO A 56 -27.78 9.56 -11.63
CA PRO A 56 -28.24 10.93 -11.77
C PRO A 56 -27.04 11.88 -11.80
N ASN A 57 -27.13 12.93 -12.63
CA ASN A 57 -26.14 13.96 -12.85
C ASN A 57 -25.40 14.37 -11.56
N GLY A 58 -24.09 14.13 -11.51
CA GLY A 58 -23.18 14.57 -10.45
C GLY A 58 -22.49 13.47 -9.65
N THR A 59 -22.87 12.19 -9.81
CA THR A 59 -22.17 11.09 -9.14
C THR A 59 -20.94 10.69 -9.95
N LEU A 60 -19.77 10.73 -9.32
CA LEU A 60 -18.53 10.27 -9.93
C LEU A 60 -18.61 8.75 -10.19
N GLU A 61 -18.09 8.32 -11.33
CA GLU A 61 -17.98 6.89 -11.66
C GLU A 61 -17.16 6.18 -10.56
N PRO A 62 -17.60 5.00 -10.05
CA PRO A 62 -16.87 4.28 -9.03
C PRO A 62 -15.44 3.94 -9.46
N LEU A 63 -14.51 3.92 -8.49
CA LEU A 63 -13.19 3.33 -8.69
C LEU A 63 -13.35 1.82 -8.49
N ASP A 64 -13.47 1.08 -9.57
CA ASP A 64 -13.66 -0.38 -9.54
C ASP A 64 -12.56 -1.06 -10.39
N PRO A 65 -11.31 -1.15 -9.88
CA PRO A 65 -10.25 -1.83 -10.59
C PRO A 65 -10.58 -3.32 -10.69
N PRO A 66 -10.22 -3.99 -11.81
CA PRO A 66 -10.47 -5.41 -11.98
C PRO A 66 -9.96 -6.25 -10.81
N ALA A 67 -10.79 -7.18 -10.31
CA ALA A 67 -10.43 -8.07 -9.21
C ALA A 67 -9.27 -9.01 -9.59
N PRO A 68 -8.45 -9.48 -8.63
CA PRO A 68 -7.36 -10.42 -8.91
C PRO A 68 -7.82 -11.62 -9.75
N GLY A 69 -7.02 -11.99 -10.74
CA GLY A 69 -7.33 -13.06 -11.69
C GLY A 69 -8.16 -12.63 -12.91
N GLN A 70 -8.68 -11.41 -12.93
CA GLN A 70 -9.40 -10.88 -14.11
C GLN A 70 -8.42 -10.26 -15.12
N PRO A 71 -8.78 -10.16 -16.40
CA PRO A 71 -7.98 -9.45 -17.39
C PRO A 71 -7.68 -8.02 -16.93
N GLY A 72 -6.42 -7.61 -16.98
CA GLY A 72 -6.02 -6.27 -16.53
C GLY A 72 -5.84 -6.12 -15.01
N SER A 73 -5.85 -7.22 -14.24
CA SER A 73 -5.63 -7.21 -12.80
C SER A 73 -4.37 -7.96 -12.35
N LEU A 74 -4.13 -7.95 -11.04
CA LEU A 74 -3.11 -8.76 -10.40
C LEU A 74 -3.39 -10.27 -10.59
N PRO A 75 -2.36 -11.14 -10.57
CA PRO A 75 -2.55 -12.59 -10.51
C PRO A 75 -3.42 -12.98 -9.31
N ASP A 76 -4.30 -13.95 -9.50
CA ASP A 76 -5.03 -14.59 -8.39
C ASP A 76 -4.15 -15.69 -7.79
N ASP A 77 -3.19 -15.29 -6.98
CA ASP A 77 -2.32 -16.22 -6.27
C ASP A 77 -2.95 -16.56 -4.89
N ARG A 78 -3.91 -17.47 -4.92
CA ARG A 78 -4.54 -18.02 -3.70
C ARG A 78 -3.75 -19.16 -3.10
N THR A 79 -2.58 -19.46 -3.60
CA THR A 79 -1.72 -20.50 -2.99
C THR A 79 -1.37 -20.01 -1.59
N PRO A 80 -1.69 -20.78 -0.53
CA PRO A 80 -1.29 -20.42 0.82
C PRO A 80 0.24 -20.37 0.85
N VAL A 81 0.80 -19.17 0.78
CA VAL A 81 2.23 -18.97 0.98
C VAL A 81 2.46 -19.38 2.44
N ARG A 82 3.32 -20.38 2.68
CA ARG A 82 3.87 -20.56 4.03
C ARG A 82 4.38 -19.19 4.45
N GLU A 83 3.75 -18.60 5.47
CA GLU A 83 4.19 -17.34 6.04
C GLU A 83 5.63 -17.51 6.51
N ALA A 84 6.57 -17.17 5.63
CA ALA A 84 7.95 -16.96 6.05
C ALA A 84 7.91 -15.84 7.08
N LYS A 85 8.68 -15.99 8.17
CA LYS A 85 8.79 -14.93 9.17
C LYS A 85 9.08 -13.62 8.45
N PHE A 86 8.25 -12.61 8.67
CA PHE A 86 8.49 -11.26 8.18
C PHE A 86 9.80 -10.77 8.76
N THR A 87 10.76 -10.48 7.89
CA THR A 87 11.97 -9.76 8.23
C THR A 87 12.15 -8.60 7.25
N PRO A 88 12.77 -7.49 7.67
CA PRO A 88 12.97 -6.34 6.78
C PRO A 88 13.71 -6.67 5.48
N ASP A 89 14.53 -7.70 5.47
CA ASP A 89 15.34 -8.16 4.34
C ASP A 89 14.66 -9.26 3.50
N SER A 90 13.49 -9.75 3.92
CA SER A 90 12.69 -10.74 3.19
C SER A 90 11.98 -10.14 1.96
N ALA A 91 11.41 -11.00 1.10
CA ALA A 91 10.57 -10.56 0.00
C ALA A 91 9.32 -9.79 0.49
N GLN A 92 8.73 -10.21 1.61
CA GLN A 92 7.65 -9.50 2.28
C GLN A 92 8.09 -8.13 2.79
N GLY A 93 9.35 -8.01 3.27
CA GLY A 93 9.95 -6.73 3.62
C GLY A 93 10.02 -5.77 2.43
N ALA A 94 10.39 -6.29 1.24
CA ALA A 94 10.35 -5.51 0.01
C ALA A 94 8.91 -5.08 -0.37
N ALA A 95 7.93 -5.99 -0.27
CA ALA A 95 6.53 -5.65 -0.52
C ALA A 95 6.00 -4.58 0.46
N ASN A 96 6.43 -4.61 1.72
CA ASN A 96 6.09 -3.58 2.70
C ASN A 96 6.64 -2.19 2.32
N VAL A 97 7.83 -2.13 1.71
CA VAL A 97 8.36 -0.85 1.17
C VAL A 97 7.45 -0.33 0.04
N VAL A 98 6.94 -1.22 -0.82
CA VAL A 98 6.00 -0.84 -1.88
C VAL A 98 4.68 -0.35 -1.30
N GLN A 99 4.13 -1.02 -0.30
CA GLN A 99 2.92 -0.58 0.41
C GLN A 99 3.12 0.81 1.03
N THR A 100 4.25 1.00 1.72
CA THR A 100 4.61 2.31 2.31
C THR A 100 4.72 3.39 1.24
N TYR A 101 5.34 3.08 0.11
CA TYR A 101 5.47 4.00 -1.00
C TYR A 101 4.12 4.50 -1.51
N TYR A 102 3.19 3.59 -1.80
CA TYR A 102 1.87 4.00 -2.31
C TYR A 102 1.01 4.67 -1.25
N ALA A 103 1.09 4.27 0.02
CA ALA A 103 0.43 4.96 1.13
C ALA A 103 0.94 6.42 1.30
N LEU A 104 2.23 6.66 1.06
CA LEU A 104 2.80 8.00 1.05
C LEU A 104 2.29 8.84 -0.14
N ILE A 105 2.19 8.25 -1.33
CA ILE A 105 1.60 8.92 -2.51
C ILE A 105 0.15 9.28 -2.23
N GLU A 106 -0.67 8.35 -1.76
CA GLU A 106 -2.08 8.54 -1.44
C GLU A 106 -2.29 9.64 -0.41
N SER A 107 -1.42 9.73 0.59
CA SER A 107 -1.46 10.76 1.64
C SER A 107 -0.81 12.09 1.23
N GLY A 108 -0.36 12.23 -0.03
CA GLY A 108 0.27 13.45 -0.54
C GLY A 108 1.71 13.69 -0.04
N ARG A 109 2.30 12.74 0.69
CA ARG A 109 3.69 12.81 1.20
C ARG A 109 4.70 12.33 0.16
N THR A 110 4.67 12.95 -0.99
CA THR A 110 5.44 12.54 -2.17
C THR A 110 6.96 12.69 -2.02
N ASP A 111 7.42 13.63 -1.21
CA ASP A 111 8.83 13.79 -0.83
C ASP A 111 9.37 12.58 -0.07
N GLN A 112 8.58 12.03 0.87
CA GLN A 112 8.93 10.82 1.60
C GLN A 112 8.86 9.58 0.71
N ALA A 113 7.89 9.51 -0.21
CA ALA A 113 7.83 8.47 -1.21
C ALA A 113 9.06 8.50 -2.14
N TRP A 114 9.49 9.69 -2.55
CA TRP A 114 10.71 9.87 -3.35
C TRP A 114 11.96 9.36 -2.63
N ALA A 115 12.06 9.57 -1.33
CA ALA A 115 13.18 9.10 -0.51
C ALA A 115 13.29 7.56 -0.42
N LEU A 116 12.24 6.80 -0.77
CA LEU A 116 12.27 5.34 -0.83
C LEU A 116 12.95 4.79 -2.11
N TRP A 117 13.21 5.66 -3.08
CA TRP A 117 13.95 5.27 -4.27
C TRP A 117 15.45 5.18 -3.99
N SER A 118 16.14 4.34 -4.76
CA SER A 118 17.60 4.24 -4.69
C SER A 118 18.29 5.53 -5.14
N ASP A 119 19.58 5.60 -4.86
CA ASP A 119 20.44 6.75 -5.17
C ASP A 119 19.89 8.07 -4.58
N GLY A 120 19.37 8.00 -3.35
CA GLY A 120 18.78 9.16 -2.68
C GLY A 120 17.59 9.74 -3.42
N GLY A 121 16.76 8.90 -4.04
CA GLY A 121 15.59 9.29 -4.81
C GLY A 121 15.83 9.44 -6.32
N LYS A 122 17.09 9.59 -6.76
CA LYS A 122 17.43 9.90 -8.16
C LYS A 122 17.04 8.80 -9.15
N ALA A 123 16.99 7.54 -8.70
CA ALA A 123 16.54 6.42 -9.56
C ALA A 123 15.09 6.56 -10.04
N SER A 124 14.30 7.44 -9.44
CA SER A 124 12.97 7.81 -9.93
C SER A 124 13.00 8.59 -11.26
N GLY A 125 14.16 9.05 -11.71
CA GLY A 125 14.35 9.80 -12.97
C GLY A 125 14.17 11.31 -12.82
N GLY A 126 14.41 11.86 -11.61
CA GLY A 126 14.37 13.32 -11.39
C GLY A 126 14.59 13.69 -9.93
N ASP A 127 14.46 14.96 -9.65
CA ASP A 127 14.44 15.49 -8.28
C ASP A 127 13.06 15.30 -7.62
N ALA A 128 12.96 15.60 -6.34
CA ALA A 128 11.71 15.44 -5.57
C ALA A 128 10.56 16.28 -6.14
N ARG A 129 10.83 17.47 -6.69
CA ARG A 129 9.82 18.34 -7.28
C ARG A 129 9.26 17.75 -8.58
N ALA A 130 10.15 17.29 -9.47
CA ALA A 130 9.75 16.62 -10.71
C ALA A 130 9.00 15.33 -10.43
N PHE A 131 9.40 14.59 -9.39
CA PHE A 131 8.69 13.41 -8.92
C PHE A 131 7.27 13.74 -8.45
N THR A 132 7.11 14.72 -7.57
CA THR A 132 5.80 15.18 -7.07
C THR A 132 4.88 15.61 -8.20
N ALA A 133 5.41 16.34 -9.20
CA ALA A 133 4.63 16.82 -10.34
C ALA A 133 3.97 15.72 -11.17
N ARG A 134 4.49 14.47 -11.13
CA ARG A 134 3.89 13.31 -11.83
C ARG A 134 2.52 12.94 -11.29
N PHE A 135 2.23 13.24 -10.03
CA PHE A 135 0.96 12.94 -9.38
C PHE A 135 -0.05 14.08 -9.45
N ALA A 136 0.36 15.27 -9.89
CA ALA A 136 -0.53 16.43 -10.03
C ALA A 136 -1.76 16.21 -10.94
N PRO A 137 -1.70 15.38 -12.01
CA PRO A 137 -2.85 15.09 -12.87
C PRO A 137 -3.94 14.25 -12.20
N TYR A 138 -3.70 13.66 -11.03
CA TYR A 138 -4.64 12.77 -10.36
C TYR A 138 -5.30 13.46 -9.17
N SER A 139 -6.60 13.25 -8.99
CA SER A 139 -7.33 13.65 -7.77
C SER A 139 -7.32 12.54 -6.71
N GLU A 140 -7.21 11.29 -7.17
CA GLU A 140 -7.12 10.08 -6.34
C GLU A 140 -6.08 9.15 -6.96
N TYR A 141 -5.24 8.55 -6.13
CA TYR A 141 -4.21 7.62 -6.58
C TYR A 141 -3.98 6.53 -5.52
N HIS A 142 -4.33 5.31 -5.85
CA HIS A 142 -4.27 4.13 -4.99
C HIS A 142 -3.50 3.01 -5.66
N ALA A 143 -3.13 1.97 -4.90
CA ALA A 143 -2.55 0.76 -5.48
C ALA A 143 -2.93 -0.50 -4.70
N ASN A 144 -3.28 -1.55 -5.43
CA ASN A 144 -3.30 -2.91 -4.93
C ASN A 144 -1.90 -3.53 -5.13
N ILE A 145 -1.38 -4.18 -4.08
CA ILE A 145 -0.04 -4.76 -4.08
C ILE A 145 -0.19 -6.27 -4.15
N GLY A 146 0.42 -6.88 -5.16
CA GLY A 146 0.44 -8.34 -5.32
C GLY A 146 1.52 -9.01 -4.47
N ALA A 147 1.54 -10.35 -4.50
CA ALA A 147 2.55 -11.13 -3.82
C ALA A 147 3.94 -10.84 -4.41
N PRO A 148 4.98 -10.63 -3.58
CA PRO A 148 6.34 -10.41 -4.07
C PRO A 148 6.89 -11.68 -4.72
N GLY A 149 7.69 -11.49 -5.75
CA GLY A 149 8.45 -12.56 -6.38
C GLY A 149 9.56 -13.11 -5.47
N ARG A 150 10.32 -14.07 -5.99
CA ARG A 150 11.50 -14.60 -5.31
C ARG A 150 12.61 -13.56 -5.23
N ILE A 151 13.44 -13.65 -4.19
CA ILE A 151 14.66 -12.86 -4.11
C ILE A 151 15.67 -13.43 -5.09
N GLU A 152 16.09 -12.60 -6.04
CA GLU A 152 17.14 -12.90 -7.00
C GLU A 152 18.47 -12.30 -6.53
N ALA A 153 19.57 -12.96 -6.87
CA ALA A 153 20.91 -12.52 -6.50
C ALA A 153 21.73 -12.23 -7.76
N GLY A 154 22.44 -11.12 -7.76
CA GLY A 154 23.36 -10.77 -8.85
C GLY A 154 24.36 -9.71 -8.42
N ALA A 155 25.64 -9.88 -8.76
CA ALA A 155 26.72 -8.92 -8.50
C ALA A 155 26.73 -8.31 -7.08
N GLY A 156 26.53 -9.14 -6.04
CA GLY A 156 26.49 -8.68 -4.64
C GLY A 156 25.18 -7.96 -4.26
N GLN A 157 24.22 -7.89 -5.14
CA GLN A 157 22.91 -7.30 -4.91
C GLN A 157 21.82 -8.37 -4.77
N ARG A 158 20.73 -8.00 -4.13
CA ARG A 158 19.47 -8.76 -4.05
C ARG A 158 18.38 -7.94 -4.74
N TYR A 159 17.53 -8.61 -5.50
CA TYR A 159 16.44 -8.00 -6.23
C TYR A 159 15.13 -8.71 -5.92
N VAL A 160 14.04 -7.96 -5.88
CA VAL A 160 12.68 -8.49 -5.78
C VAL A 160 11.79 -7.67 -6.72
N THR A 161 10.90 -8.35 -7.43
CA THR A 161 9.84 -7.71 -8.21
C THR A 161 8.51 -7.92 -7.50
N VAL A 162 7.76 -6.84 -7.33
CA VAL A 162 6.43 -6.82 -6.70
C VAL A 162 5.42 -6.33 -7.74
N PRO A 163 4.43 -7.15 -8.12
CA PRO A 163 3.37 -6.71 -9.02
C PRO A 163 2.47 -5.69 -8.32
N VAL A 164 2.00 -4.69 -9.07
CA VAL A 164 1.12 -3.65 -8.55
C VAL A 164 0.02 -3.34 -9.57
N GLN A 165 -1.15 -2.96 -9.08
CA GLN A 165 -2.23 -2.38 -9.86
C GLN A 165 -2.50 -0.99 -9.33
N ALA A 166 -2.01 0.05 -10.01
CA ALA A 166 -2.32 1.43 -9.69
C ALA A 166 -3.69 1.79 -10.28
N TYR A 167 -4.50 2.50 -9.50
CA TYR A 167 -5.81 2.97 -9.93
C TYR A 167 -6.16 4.29 -9.24
N GLY A 168 -7.13 4.98 -9.75
CA GLY A 168 -7.53 6.27 -9.21
C GLY A 168 -8.35 7.08 -10.20
N ARG A 169 -8.27 8.41 -10.09
CA ARG A 169 -9.08 9.33 -10.88
C ARG A 169 -8.25 10.43 -11.50
N ILE A 170 -8.48 10.68 -12.79
CA ILE A 170 -7.84 11.77 -13.52
C ILE A 170 -8.55 13.08 -13.18
N LYS A 171 -7.80 14.04 -12.63
CA LYS A 171 -8.34 15.32 -12.15
C LYS A 171 -9.07 16.13 -13.23
N ALA A 172 -8.53 16.15 -14.45
CA ALA A 172 -9.08 16.97 -15.54
C ALA A 172 -10.41 16.45 -16.09
N THR A 173 -10.67 15.14 -16.01
CA THR A 173 -11.85 14.50 -16.62
C THR A 173 -12.79 13.88 -15.62
N GLY A 174 -12.37 13.71 -14.37
CA GLY A 174 -13.10 12.94 -13.36
C GLY A 174 -13.19 11.45 -13.65
N LYS A 175 -12.57 10.95 -14.73
CA LYS A 175 -12.65 9.54 -15.13
C LYS A 175 -11.71 8.66 -14.31
N PRO A 176 -12.12 7.43 -13.97
CA PRO A 176 -11.23 6.46 -13.36
C PRO A 176 -10.16 5.99 -14.35
N PHE A 177 -9.04 5.53 -13.80
CA PHE A 177 -8.00 4.81 -14.53
C PHE A 177 -7.52 3.61 -13.70
N HIS A 178 -6.97 2.61 -14.36
CA HIS A 178 -6.21 1.54 -13.72
C HIS A 178 -5.06 1.12 -14.65
N GLN A 179 -3.95 0.69 -14.05
CA GLN A 179 -2.75 0.24 -14.78
C GLN A 179 -2.06 -0.87 -14.00
N LEU A 180 -1.71 -1.94 -14.70
CA LEU A 180 -0.84 -2.98 -14.15
C LEU A 180 0.61 -2.59 -14.31
N GLY A 181 1.40 -2.92 -13.31
CA GLY A 181 2.82 -2.66 -13.31
C GLY A 181 3.60 -3.56 -12.39
N GLU A 182 4.88 -3.30 -12.34
CA GLU A 182 5.85 -4.02 -11.53
C GLU A 182 6.80 -3.03 -10.88
N VAL A 183 7.02 -3.19 -9.57
CA VAL A 183 8.03 -2.46 -8.82
C VAL A 183 9.22 -3.37 -8.60
N THR A 184 10.38 -3.00 -9.12
CA THR A 184 11.64 -3.68 -8.85
C THR A 184 12.36 -2.97 -7.71
N LEU A 185 12.65 -3.71 -6.65
CA LEU A 185 13.46 -3.24 -5.53
C LEU A 185 14.81 -3.93 -5.54
N HIS A 186 15.80 -3.26 -4.95
CA HIS A 186 17.10 -3.85 -4.71
C HIS A 186 17.65 -3.45 -3.33
N ARG A 187 18.62 -4.24 -2.85
CA ARG A 187 19.45 -3.95 -1.69
C ARG A 187 20.82 -4.62 -1.85
N ALA A 188 21.80 -4.16 -1.11
CA ALA A 188 23.05 -4.92 -1.01
C ALA A 188 22.79 -6.28 -0.33
N GLY A 189 23.48 -7.31 -0.82
CA GLY A 189 23.57 -8.60 -0.17
C GLY A 189 24.50 -8.55 1.05
N GLU A 190 24.83 -9.75 1.55
CA GLU A 190 25.81 -9.93 2.62
C GLU A 190 27.22 -9.80 2.03
N ILE A 191 27.65 -8.57 1.77
CA ILE A 191 28.98 -8.23 1.27
C ILE A 191 29.72 -7.33 2.26
N ASP A 192 31.02 -7.51 2.36
CA ASP A 192 31.87 -6.70 3.22
C ASP A 192 31.84 -5.23 2.76
N GLY A 193 31.78 -4.32 3.73
CA GLY A 193 31.74 -2.89 3.47
C GLY A 193 30.38 -2.30 3.08
N ALA A 194 29.32 -3.11 2.91
CA ALA A 194 27.99 -2.57 2.70
C ALA A 194 27.45 -1.88 3.96
N THR A 195 26.95 -0.64 3.81
CA THR A 195 26.37 0.12 4.92
C THR A 195 24.98 -0.40 5.29
N PRO A 196 24.46 -0.10 6.50
CA PRO A 196 23.09 -0.43 6.89
C PRO A 196 22.04 0.11 5.91
N GLU A 197 22.24 1.31 5.36
CA GLU A 197 21.35 1.94 4.39
C GLU A 197 21.32 1.19 3.07
N GLN A 198 22.46 0.70 2.60
CA GLN A 198 22.56 -0.09 1.37
C GLN A 198 21.91 -1.47 1.52
N ARG A 199 21.81 -2.00 2.73
CA ARG A 199 21.15 -3.27 3.04
C ARG A 199 19.61 -3.15 3.16
N GLN A 200 19.06 -1.94 3.09
CA GLN A 200 17.61 -1.72 3.05
C GLN A 200 17.09 -1.83 1.61
N TRP A 201 15.88 -2.37 1.48
CA TRP A 201 15.19 -2.37 0.20
C TRP A 201 14.92 -0.94 -0.27
N ARG A 202 15.29 -0.65 -1.52
CA ARG A 202 15.03 0.62 -2.21
C ARG A 202 14.41 0.35 -3.56
N ILE A 203 13.49 1.22 -3.98
CA ILE A 203 12.86 1.13 -5.29
C ILE A 203 13.91 1.50 -6.35
N ARG A 204 14.11 0.60 -7.30
CA ARG A 204 15.01 0.82 -8.45
C ARG A 204 14.25 1.24 -9.70
N ALA A 205 13.09 0.62 -9.95
CA ALA A 205 12.28 0.91 -11.11
C ALA A 205 10.81 0.61 -10.83
N ILE A 206 9.92 1.37 -11.47
CA ILE A 206 8.50 1.07 -11.59
C ILE A 206 8.19 1.07 -13.08
N LYS A 207 7.63 -0.02 -13.58
CA LYS A 207 7.24 -0.18 -14.98
C LYS A 207 5.76 -0.52 -15.05
N PHE A 208 4.98 0.35 -15.65
CA PHE A 208 3.59 0.04 -15.97
C PHE A 208 3.53 -0.57 -17.38
N ARG A 209 2.66 -1.55 -17.54
CA ARG A 209 2.36 -2.15 -18.84
C ARG A 209 1.57 -1.12 -19.64
N SER A 210 1.95 -0.94 -20.89
CA SER A 210 1.10 -0.18 -21.82
C SER A 210 -0.19 -0.96 -22.00
N ASP A 211 -1.33 -0.30 -21.82
CA ASP A 211 -2.62 -0.89 -22.17
C ASP A 211 -2.63 -1.15 -23.68
N PRO A 212 -2.78 -2.40 -24.15
CA PRO A 212 -2.76 -2.72 -25.58
C PRO A 212 -3.86 -2.01 -26.38
N GLY A 213 -4.86 -1.41 -25.71
CA GLY A 213 -5.92 -0.62 -26.32
C GLY A 213 -5.71 0.89 -26.33
N LYS A 214 -4.61 1.42 -25.72
CA LYS A 214 -4.34 2.86 -25.71
C LYS A 214 -3.18 3.18 -26.63
N PRO A 215 -3.38 4.05 -27.68
CA PRO A 215 -2.27 4.50 -28.52
C PRO A 215 -1.21 5.19 -27.65
N ALA A 216 0.07 4.89 -27.95
CA ALA A 216 1.21 5.58 -27.33
C ALA A 216 1.08 7.09 -27.59
N GLN A 217 1.11 7.89 -26.52
CA GLN A 217 1.19 9.34 -26.59
C GLN A 217 2.64 9.77 -26.60
#